data_28fd35c053571f8eefe3182d4bda52ee
#
_entry.id   28fd35c053571f8eefe3182d4bda52ee
#
_cell.length_a   1.000
_cell.length_b   1.000
_cell.length_c   1.000
_cell.angle_alpha   90.00
_cell.angle_beta   90.00
_cell.angle_gamma   90.00
#
_symmetry.space_group_name_H-M   'P 1'
#
loop_
_entity.id
_entity.type
_entity.pdbx_description
1 polymer ?
#
loop_
_entity_poly.entity_id
_entity_poly.type
_entity_poly.pdbx_seq_one_letter_code
_entity_poly.pdbx_strand_id
1 'polypeptide(L)'
;MAVDYEKAGVSLEAGYDVVRRIKKHVASTSRLGVMGNIGAFGGMFDLSALNIKEPILVSGTDGVGTKLKLAFAMDKHDTIGIDAVAMCVNDVLAQGAEPLFFLDYVAVGKNIPEKIEAIVAGVAEGCRQAGCALVGGETAEMPGM
;
A
#
# COMPACT_ATOMS: atom_id res chain seq x y z
N MET A 1 25.97 17.85 -14.87
CA MET A 1 24.59 18.34 -15.03
C MET A 1 23.79 17.78 -13.86
N ALA A 2 23.17 18.63 -13.07
CA ALA A 2 22.24 18.14 -12.02
C ALA A 2 21.05 17.48 -12.73
N VAL A 3 20.72 16.25 -12.34
CA VAL A 3 19.53 15.56 -12.81
C VAL A 3 18.34 16.25 -12.16
N ASP A 4 17.48 16.85 -12.96
CA ASP A 4 16.25 17.52 -12.51
C ASP A 4 15.12 16.50 -12.61
N TYR A 5 14.48 16.17 -11.49
CA TYR A 5 13.37 15.24 -11.44
C TYR A 5 12.23 15.64 -12.37
N GLU A 6 11.91 16.93 -12.46
CA GLU A 6 10.85 17.42 -13.34
C GLU A 6 11.18 17.16 -14.83
N LYS A 7 12.46 17.33 -15.22
CA LYS A 7 12.91 17.00 -16.57
C LYS A 7 12.87 15.49 -16.86
N ALA A 8 12.95 14.67 -15.82
CA ALA A 8 12.77 13.23 -15.92
C ALA A 8 11.29 12.81 -15.93
N GLY A 9 10.35 13.76 -15.82
CA GLY A 9 8.92 13.49 -15.79
C GLY A 9 8.36 13.11 -14.43
N VAL A 10 9.13 13.32 -13.34
CA VAL A 10 8.73 12.98 -11.96
C VAL A 10 8.39 14.25 -11.20
N SER A 11 7.18 14.32 -10.62
CA SER A 11 6.72 15.46 -9.82
C SER A 11 6.88 15.21 -8.32
N LEU A 12 7.82 15.88 -7.69
CA LEU A 12 8.02 15.83 -6.24
C LEU A 12 6.80 16.41 -5.49
N GLU A 13 6.19 17.49 -6.02
CA GLU A 13 5.02 18.11 -5.42
C GLU A 13 3.82 17.15 -5.39
N ALA A 14 3.55 16.45 -6.49
CA ALA A 14 2.52 15.42 -6.55
C ALA A 14 2.80 14.30 -5.54
N GLY A 15 4.05 13.90 -5.37
CA GLY A 15 4.45 12.91 -4.35
C GLY A 15 4.12 13.36 -2.93
N TYR A 16 4.45 14.60 -2.58
CA TYR A 16 4.12 15.16 -1.26
C TYR A 16 2.60 15.30 -1.06
N ASP A 17 1.84 15.65 -2.09
CA ASP A 17 0.38 15.71 -2.02
C ASP A 17 -0.23 14.33 -1.78
N VAL A 18 0.24 13.30 -2.48
CA VAL A 18 -0.17 11.90 -2.23
C VAL A 18 0.03 11.54 -0.77
N VAL A 19 1.24 11.71 -0.22
CA VAL A 19 1.54 11.39 1.18
C VAL A 19 0.59 12.11 2.14
N ARG A 20 0.29 13.38 1.89
CA ARG A 20 -0.66 14.13 2.71
C ARG A 20 -2.06 13.54 2.69
N ARG A 21 -2.55 13.17 1.51
CA ARG A 21 -3.91 12.65 1.29
C ARG A 21 -4.10 11.27 1.89
N ILE A 22 -3.11 10.38 1.77
CA ILE A 22 -3.23 8.99 2.21
C ILE A 22 -3.11 8.81 3.73
N LYS A 23 -2.58 9.78 4.48
CA LYS A 23 -2.37 9.69 5.94
C LYS A 23 -3.62 9.22 6.71
N LYS A 24 -4.79 9.77 6.38
CA LYS A 24 -6.07 9.41 7.02
C LYS A 24 -6.46 7.96 6.77
N HIS A 25 -6.21 7.45 5.55
CA HIS A 25 -6.51 6.08 5.17
C HIS A 25 -5.58 5.10 5.88
N VAL A 26 -4.29 5.37 5.89
CA VAL A 26 -3.30 4.57 6.62
C VAL A 26 -3.62 4.53 8.13
N ALA A 27 -3.87 5.68 8.74
CA ALA A 27 -4.22 5.76 10.16
C ALA A 27 -5.47 4.93 10.52
N SER A 28 -6.43 4.80 9.60
CA SER A 28 -7.65 4.01 9.81
C SER A 28 -7.42 2.51 9.93
N THR A 29 -6.26 2.00 9.55
CA THR A 29 -5.88 0.59 9.61
C THR A 29 -5.06 0.24 10.84
N SER A 30 -4.78 1.21 11.72
CA SER A 30 -3.90 1.00 12.88
C SER A 30 -4.41 -0.10 13.80
N ARG A 31 -3.49 -0.94 14.27
CA ARG A 31 -3.78 -2.02 15.23
C ARG A 31 -2.64 -2.16 16.23
N LEU A 32 -2.84 -3.04 17.22
CA LEU A 32 -1.80 -3.38 18.20
C LEU A 32 -0.55 -3.94 17.48
N GLY A 33 0.60 -3.43 17.82
CA GLY A 33 1.90 -3.76 17.24
C GLY A 33 2.41 -2.72 16.24
N VAL A 34 1.56 -1.85 15.70
CA VAL A 34 2.03 -0.79 14.78
C VAL A 34 2.89 0.21 15.52
N MET A 35 4.07 0.50 14.95
CA MET A 35 5.01 1.48 15.49
C MET A 35 5.24 2.61 14.47
N GLY A 36 5.15 3.85 14.95
CA GLY A 36 5.40 5.04 14.12
C GLY A 36 4.23 5.42 13.21
N ASN A 37 4.53 6.28 12.25
CA ASN A 37 3.61 6.79 11.25
C ASN A 37 4.22 6.68 9.86
N ILE A 38 3.41 6.78 8.80
CA ILE A 38 3.90 6.84 7.43
C ILE A 38 4.79 8.06 7.19
N GLY A 39 5.76 7.91 6.28
CA GLY A 39 6.74 8.93 5.92
C GLY A 39 8.16 8.63 6.39
N ALA A 40 8.37 7.49 7.06
CA ALA A 40 9.69 6.90 7.29
C ALA A 40 10.10 5.96 6.14
N PHE A 41 11.35 5.49 6.15
CA PHE A 41 11.89 4.59 5.11
C PHE A 41 11.45 3.12 5.25
N GLY A 42 10.53 2.80 6.13
CA GLY A 42 10.00 1.44 6.30
C GLY A 42 8.89 1.40 7.32
N GLY A 43 8.07 0.36 7.25
CA GLY A 43 7.07 0.05 8.24
C GLY A 43 7.67 -0.72 9.42
N MET A 44 7.27 -0.35 10.63
CA MET A 44 7.69 -1.05 11.86
C MET A 44 6.50 -1.69 12.53
N PHE A 45 6.68 -2.94 12.99
CA PHE A 45 5.66 -3.68 13.70
C PHE A 45 6.28 -4.45 14.88
N ASP A 46 5.78 -4.22 16.07
CA ASP A 46 6.23 -4.89 17.30
C ASP A 46 5.50 -6.21 17.50
N LEU A 47 6.17 -7.33 17.21
CA LEU A 47 5.63 -8.66 17.44
C LEU A 47 5.49 -9.02 18.92
N SER A 48 6.29 -8.39 19.80
CA SER A 48 6.20 -8.67 21.24
C SER A 48 4.88 -8.25 21.84
N ALA A 49 4.23 -7.23 21.25
CA ALA A 49 2.91 -6.77 21.65
C ALA A 49 1.81 -7.84 21.50
N LEU A 50 2.03 -8.86 20.68
CA LEU A 50 1.05 -9.92 20.41
C LEU A 50 1.18 -11.11 21.36
N ASN A 51 2.17 -11.13 22.26
CA ASN A 51 2.44 -12.22 23.22
C ASN A 51 2.59 -13.61 22.55
N ILE A 52 3.10 -13.66 21.32
CA ILE A 52 3.33 -14.90 20.59
C ILE A 52 4.65 -15.50 21.04
N LYS A 53 4.62 -16.74 21.51
CA LYS A 53 5.82 -17.50 21.86
C LYS A 53 6.42 -18.09 20.59
N GLU A 54 7.71 -17.80 20.33
CA GLU A 54 8.45 -18.34 19.19
C GLU A 54 7.77 -18.03 17.83
N PRO A 55 7.59 -16.73 17.47
CA PRO A 55 6.87 -16.34 16.27
C PRO A 55 7.59 -16.77 15.00
N ILE A 56 6.83 -17.26 14.03
CA ILE A 56 7.27 -17.50 12.65
C ILE A 56 6.56 -16.47 11.77
N LEU A 57 7.32 -15.75 10.95
CA LEU A 57 6.78 -14.81 9.98
C LEU A 57 6.52 -15.51 8.65
N VAL A 58 5.31 -15.35 8.13
CA VAL A 58 4.93 -15.71 6.76
C VAL A 58 4.78 -14.43 5.97
N SER A 59 5.37 -14.36 4.80
CA SER A 59 5.22 -13.21 3.89
C SER A 59 4.71 -13.69 2.53
N GLY A 60 3.81 -12.92 1.95
CA GLY A 60 3.30 -13.11 0.59
C GLY A 60 3.37 -11.80 -0.19
N THR A 61 3.53 -11.90 -1.49
CA THR A 61 3.47 -10.77 -2.41
C THR A 61 2.76 -11.20 -3.67
N ASP A 62 1.80 -10.39 -4.10
CA ASP A 62 1.02 -10.62 -5.31
C ASP A 62 0.52 -9.29 -5.86
N GLY A 63 -0.06 -9.31 -7.04
CA GLY A 63 -0.64 -8.15 -7.72
C GLY A 63 -2.06 -8.43 -8.21
N VAL A 64 -2.68 -7.38 -8.72
CA VAL A 64 -4.08 -7.45 -9.19
C VAL A 64 -4.21 -8.00 -10.62
N GLY A 65 -3.09 -8.15 -11.33
CA GLY A 65 -3.07 -8.70 -12.69
C GLY A 65 -3.95 -7.92 -13.67
N THR A 66 -4.64 -8.65 -14.54
CA THR A 66 -5.46 -8.06 -15.62
C THR A 66 -6.73 -7.34 -15.13
N LYS A 67 -7.08 -7.42 -13.85
CA LYS A 67 -8.20 -6.65 -13.26
C LYS A 67 -7.98 -5.14 -13.37
N LEU A 68 -6.72 -4.68 -13.47
CA LEU A 68 -6.40 -3.28 -13.78
C LEU A 68 -7.06 -2.76 -15.06
N LYS A 69 -7.26 -3.61 -16.06
CA LYS A 69 -7.93 -3.20 -17.31
C LYS A 69 -9.36 -2.75 -17.07
N LEU A 70 -10.06 -3.34 -16.09
CA LEU A 70 -11.41 -2.92 -15.69
C LEU A 70 -11.36 -1.58 -14.96
N ALA A 71 -10.43 -1.39 -14.03
CA ALA A 71 -10.25 -0.13 -13.34
C ALA A 71 -10.01 1.02 -14.31
N PHE A 72 -9.17 0.81 -15.32
CA PHE A 72 -8.90 1.80 -16.37
C PHE A 72 -10.12 2.06 -17.26
N ALA A 73 -10.81 1.01 -17.70
CA ALA A 73 -11.98 1.14 -18.59
C ALA A 73 -13.15 1.88 -17.91
N MET A 74 -13.28 1.74 -16.59
CA MET A 74 -14.33 2.36 -15.79
C MET A 74 -13.91 3.69 -15.15
N ASP A 75 -12.63 4.05 -15.25
CA ASP A 75 -11.98 5.14 -14.47
C ASP A 75 -12.34 5.08 -12.97
N LYS A 76 -12.37 3.84 -12.42
CA LYS A 76 -12.75 3.55 -11.04
C LYS A 76 -11.58 2.88 -10.32
N HIS A 77 -11.00 3.57 -9.34
CA HIS A 77 -9.72 3.19 -8.72
C HIS A 77 -9.82 2.84 -7.23
N ASP A 78 -10.96 3.08 -6.59
CA ASP A 78 -11.19 2.91 -5.15
C ASP A 78 -11.42 1.45 -4.71
N THR A 79 -11.60 0.52 -5.64
CA THR A 79 -11.85 -0.90 -5.33
C THR A 79 -10.67 -1.82 -5.66
N ILE A 80 -9.80 -1.43 -6.59
CA ILE A 80 -8.67 -2.29 -7.01
C ILE A 80 -7.67 -2.55 -5.87
N GLY A 81 -7.56 -1.62 -4.91
CA GLY A 81 -6.73 -1.80 -3.72
C GLY A 81 -7.23 -2.91 -2.80
N ILE A 82 -8.54 -3.14 -2.72
CA ILE A 82 -9.12 -4.27 -1.98
C ILE A 82 -8.66 -5.58 -2.58
N ASP A 83 -8.68 -5.69 -3.92
CA ASP A 83 -8.17 -6.85 -4.65
C ASP A 83 -6.68 -7.10 -4.36
N ALA A 84 -5.85 -6.05 -4.37
CA ALA A 84 -4.42 -6.17 -4.11
C ALA A 84 -4.15 -6.76 -2.72
N VAL A 85 -4.87 -6.29 -1.70
CA VAL A 85 -4.75 -6.85 -0.34
C VAL A 85 -5.24 -8.29 -0.30
N ALA A 86 -6.39 -8.59 -0.91
CA ALA A 86 -6.98 -9.93 -0.91
C ALA A 86 -6.04 -10.96 -1.56
N MET A 87 -5.38 -10.62 -2.67
CA MET A 87 -4.45 -11.53 -3.34
C MET A 87 -3.28 -11.93 -2.42
N CYS A 88 -2.67 -10.96 -1.74
CA CYS A 88 -1.57 -11.24 -0.80
C CYS A 88 -2.04 -11.95 0.47
N VAL A 89 -3.17 -11.51 1.04
CA VAL A 89 -3.70 -12.03 2.31
C VAL A 89 -4.16 -13.47 2.17
N ASN A 90 -4.76 -13.85 1.04
CA ASN A 90 -5.20 -15.22 0.81
C ASN A 90 -4.04 -16.21 0.82
N ASP A 91 -2.87 -15.84 0.29
CA ASP A 91 -1.68 -16.68 0.34
C ASP A 91 -1.16 -16.86 1.77
N VAL A 92 -1.16 -15.79 2.56
CA VAL A 92 -0.80 -15.83 3.98
C VAL A 92 -1.76 -16.73 4.77
N LEU A 93 -3.06 -16.57 4.55
CA LEU A 93 -4.10 -17.40 5.19
C LEU A 93 -4.01 -18.88 4.80
N ALA A 94 -3.67 -19.18 3.54
CA ALA A 94 -3.49 -20.55 3.07
C ALA A 94 -2.37 -21.29 3.81
N GLN A 95 -1.40 -20.57 4.37
CA GLN A 95 -0.36 -21.09 5.25
C GLN A 95 -0.78 -21.17 6.74
N GLY A 96 -2.01 -20.79 7.07
CA GLY A 96 -2.51 -20.77 8.44
C GLY A 96 -2.00 -19.59 9.28
N ALA A 97 -1.47 -18.55 8.66
CA ALA A 97 -0.94 -17.36 9.34
C ALA A 97 -1.97 -16.24 9.44
N GLU A 98 -1.86 -15.41 10.49
CA GLU A 98 -2.65 -14.19 10.67
C GLU A 98 -2.03 -13.02 9.91
N PRO A 99 -2.80 -12.28 9.08
CA PRO A 99 -2.33 -11.03 8.49
C PRO A 99 -2.06 -9.96 9.56
N LEU A 100 -0.84 -9.48 9.67
CA LEU A 100 -0.45 -8.50 10.68
C LEU A 100 -0.32 -7.09 10.10
N PHE A 101 0.41 -6.97 9.01
CA PHE A 101 0.66 -5.71 8.34
C PHE A 101 0.78 -5.89 6.82
N PHE A 102 0.63 -4.79 6.12
CA PHE A 102 0.70 -4.71 4.67
C PHE A 102 1.63 -3.58 4.23
N LEU A 103 2.35 -3.80 3.14
CA LEU A 103 3.14 -2.81 2.43
C LEU A 103 2.67 -2.80 0.98
N ASP A 104 2.32 -1.65 0.44
CA ASP A 104 1.92 -1.51 -0.95
C ASP A 104 3.08 -1.03 -1.84
N TYR A 105 3.02 -1.38 -3.12
CA TYR A 105 3.85 -0.78 -4.16
C TYR A 105 2.97 -0.39 -5.35
N VAL A 106 2.87 0.91 -5.60
CA VAL A 106 2.04 1.47 -6.68
C VAL A 106 2.95 2.13 -7.71
N ALA A 107 3.10 1.49 -8.88
CA ALA A 107 3.85 2.04 -10.01
C ALA A 107 2.89 2.67 -11.02
N VAL A 108 3.15 3.90 -11.42
CA VAL A 108 2.33 4.66 -12.36
C VAL A 108 3.17 5.42 -13.37
N GLY A 109 2.68 5.56 -14.60
CA GLY A 109 3.35 6.37 -15.63
C GLY A 109 3.30 7.87 -15.30
N LYS A 110 2.25 8.32 -14.63
CA LYS A 110 2.09 9.69 -14.12
C LYS A 110 1.40 9.68 -12.76
N ASN A 111 1.98 10.37 -11.80
CA ASN A 111 1.42 10.51 -10.46
C ASN A 111 0.27 11.54 -10.47
N ILE A 112 -0.97 11.05 -10.38
CA ILE A 112 -2.19 11.84 -10.23
C ILE A 112 -2.69 11.63 -8.80
N PRO A 113 -2.52 12.59 -7.88
CA PRO A 113 -2.75 12.40 -6.45
C PRO A 113 -4.14 11.87 -6.10
N GLU A 114 -5.17 12.30 -6.82
CA GLU A 114 -6.55 11.85 -6.59
C GLU A 114 -6.72 10.35 -6.91
N LYS A 115 -6.09 9.88 -7.98
CA LYS A 115 -6.15 8.46 -8.37
C LYS A 115 -5.36 7.59 -7.40
N ILE A 116 -4.19 8.04 -6.99
CA ILE A 116 -3.38 7.33 -5.99
C ILE A 116 -4.10 7.31 -4.63
N GLU A 117 -4.69 8.42 -4.20
CA GLU A 117 -5.53 8.44 -2.99
C GLU A 117 -6.65 7.41 -3.06
N ALA A 118 -7.36 7.30 -4.18
CA ALA A 118 -8.43 6.32 -4.36
C ALA A 118 -7.91 4.88 -4.27
N ILE A 119 -6.77 4.58 -4.92
CA ILE A 119 -6.13 3.25 -4.85
C ILE A 119 -5.77 2.91 -3.40
N VAL A 120 -5.10 3.81 -2.69
CA VAL A 120 -4.67 3.59 -1.30
C VAL A 120 -5.87 3.53 -0.35
N ALA A 121 -6.96 4.25 -0.63
CA ALA A 121 -8.21 4.09 0.13
C ALA A 121 -8.77 2.67 0.00
N GLY A 122 -8.71 2.08 -1.20
CA GLY A 122 -9.07 0.68 -1.44
C GLY A 122 -8.13 -0.29 -0.72
N VAL A 123 -6.81 -0.05 -0.73
CA VAL A 123 -5.84 -0.84 0.04
C VAL A 123 -6.16 -0.78 1.54
N ALA A 124 -6.41 0.41 2.08
CA ALA A 124 -6.76 0.57 3.50
C ALA A 124 -8.07 -0.15 3.84
N GLU A 125 -9.05 -0.13 2.95
CA GLU A 125 -10.30 -0.90 3.13
C GLU A 125 -10.02 -2.40 3.17
N GLY A 126 -9.24 -2.93 2.22
CA GLY A 126 -8.84 -4.33 2.22
C GLY A 126 -8.08 -4.71 3.51
N CYS A 127 -7.19 -3.86 3.98
CA CYS A 127 -6.47 -4.05 5.25
C CYS A 127 -7.42 -4.11 6.45
N ARG A 128 -8.43 -3.23 6.52
CA ARG A 128 -9.46 -3.27 7.59
C ARG A 128 -10.26 -4.57 7.56
N GLN A 129 -10.67 -5.03 6.37
CA GLN A 129 -11.38 -6.30 6.20
C GLN A 129 -10.53 -7.51 6.62
N ALA A 130 -9.24 -7.48 6.32
CA ALA A 130 -8.27 -8.52 6.69
C ALA A 130 -7.78 -8.42 8.16
N GLY A 131 -8.08 -7.33 8.87
CA GLY A 131 -7.60 -7.08 10.22
C GLY A 131 -6.10 -6.76 10.30
N CYS A 132 -5.46 -6.37 9.21
CA CYS A 132 -4.06 -5.97 9.16
C CYS A 132 -3.87 -4.46 9.04
N ALA A 133 -2.67 -3.96 9.34
CA ALA A 133 -2.34 -2.55 9.26
C ALA A 133 -1.54 -2.24 8.00
N LEU A 134 -1.89 -1.19 7.28
CA LEU A 134 -1.04 -0.60 6.24
C LEU A 134 0.04 0.24 6.94
N VAL A 135 1.27 -0.26 6.98
CA VAL A 135 2.36 0.36 7.76
C VAL A 135 3.37 1.14 6.91
N GLY A 136 3.25 1.06 5.61
CA GLY A 136 4.13 1.76 4.67
C GLY A 136 3.91 1.27 3.25
N GLY A 137 4.76 1.71 2.36
CA GLY A 137 4.74 1.35 0.95
C GLY A 137 5.51 2.33 0.10
N GLU A 138 5.33 2.25 -1.22
CA GLU A 138 5.99 3.11 -2.19
C GLU A 138 5.03 3.47 -3.31
N THR A 139 5.02 4.74 -3.70
CA THR A 139 4.43 5.18 -4.96
C THR A 139 5.54 5.62 -5.90
N ALA A 140 5.72 4.87 -6.99
CA ALA A 140 6.76 5.15 -7.98
C ALA A 140 6.15 5.78 -9.23
N GLU A 141 6.62 6.97 -9.60
CA GLU A 141 6.32 7.56 -10.90
C GLU A 141 7.38 7.09 -11.90
N MET A 142 6.94 6.36 -12.92
CA MET A 142 7.80 5.72 -13.93
C MET A 142 7.34 6.13 -15.34
N PRO A 143 7.75 7.30 -15.83
CA PRO A 143 7.35 7.79 -17.15
C PRO A 143 7.73 6.81 -18.26
N GLY A 144 6.77 6.53 -19.16
CA GLY A 144 6.98 5.63 -20.29
C GLY A 144 6.59 4.16 -20.01
N MET A 145 6.02 3.89 -18.87
CA MET A 145 5.41 2.59 -18.54
C MET A 145 3.90 2.63 -18.64
#